data_c8bb743c93334dff660aa2384455d49e
#
_entry.id   c8bb743c93334dff660aa2384455d49e
#
_cell.length_a   1.000
_cell.length_b   1.000
_cell.length_c   1.000
_cell.angle_alpha   90.00
_cell.angle_beta   90.00
_cell.angle_gamma   90.00
#
_symmetry.space_group_name_H-M   'P 1'
#
loop_
_entity.id
_entity.type
_entity.pdbx_description
1 polymer ?
#
loop_
_entity_poly.entity_id
_entity_poly.type
_entity_poly.pdbx_seq_one_letter_code
_entity_poly.pdbx_strand_id
1 'polypeptide(L)'
;MIQSVQNGVFLLTGGPGTGKTTTINMMIRYFLANGKNLALTAPTGRAAKRMTEATGYEAKTIHRLLEVNAGGEDREMFERNEENPLEADVIIVDEMSMVDIFLMQSLLKAIPYGTRLILVGDRNQLPSVGPGQVMRDLLESRAFASVCLETIYRQSDDSDIIWNAYQIRCGKDIVLDNKSRDFFFLPRQDINLIYNNIVQLVTDKLPRYTKTTPAEIQVLTPMRKGPLGVEALLSLIHI
;
A
#
# COMPACT_ATOMS: atom_id res chain seq x y z
N MET A 1 -0.91 -8.68 18.17
CA MET A 1 -2.09 -9.48 18.51
C MET A 1 -2.76 -9.03 19.80
N ILE A 2 -2.18 -9.22 20.99
CA ILE A 2 -2.84 -8.86 22.27
C ILE A 2 -3.35 -7.41 22.26
N GLN A 3 -2.52 -6.45 21.87
CA GLN A 3 -2.92 -5.04 21.83
C GLN A 3 -4.07 -4.74 20.88
N SER A 4 -4.14 -5.43 19.72
CA SER A 4 -5.26 -5.24 18.78
C SER A 4 -6.59 -5.76 19.32
N VAL A 5 -6.56 -6.66 20.30
CA VAL A 5 -7.76 -7.19 20.98
C VAL A 5 -8.17 -6.33 22.17
N GLN A 6 -7.22 -5.72 22.86
CA GLN A 6 -7.48 -4.94 24.08
C GLN A 6 -7.88 -3.48 23.82
N ASN A 7 -7.57 -2.94 22.63
CA ASN A 7 -7.82 -1.53 22.31
C ASN A 7 -8.90 -1.38 21.24
N GLY A 8 -9.73 -0.36 21.36
CA GLY A 8 -10.74 0.00 20.36
C GLY A 8 -10.12 0.52 19.06
N VAL A 9 -9.00 1.26 19.18
CA VAL A 9 -8.19 1.70 18.03
C VAL A 9 -6.77 1.17 18.22
N PHE A 10 -6.24 0.55 17.16
CA PHE A 10 -4.90 -0.02 17.17
C PHE A 10 -4.16 0.27 15.86
N LEU A 11 -2.90 0.71 15.94
CA LEU A 11 -2.05 0.99 14.80
C LEU A 11 -0.95 -0.07 14.66
N LEU A 12 -0.83 -0.63 13.45
CA LEU A 12 0.23 -1.54 13.08
C LEU A 12 1.08 -0.90 11.97
N THR A 13 2.34 -0.63 12.25
CA THR A 13 3.26 -0.08 11.25
C THR A 13 4.44 -1.02 11.03
N GLY A 14 5.03 -0.93 9.84
CA GLY A 14 6.22 -1.71 9.48
C GLY A 14 6.54 -1.57 8.01
N GLY A 15 7.81 -1.71 7.67
CA GLY A 15 8.29 -1.65 6.29
C GLY A 15 7.86 -2.86 5.43
N PRO A 16 8.27 -2.90 4.16
CA PRO A 16 8.07 -4.06 3.30
C PRO A 16 8.74 -5.30 3.90
N GLY A 17 8.05 -6.45 3.83
CA GLY A 17 8.62 -7.72 4.29
C GLY A 17 8.69 -7.94 5.81
N THR A 18 8.14 -7.03 6.62
CA THR A 18 8.12 -7.16 8.09
C THR A 18 7.00 -8.05 8.64
N GLY A 19 6.18 -8.65 7.79
CA GLY A 19 5.12 -9.56 8.22
C GLY A 19 3.78 -8.89 8.54
N LYS A 20 3.52 -7.66 8.07
CA LYS A 20 2.20 -6.99 8.25
C LYS A 20 1.05 -7.89 7.81
N THR A 21 1.09 -8.43 6.59
CA THR A 21 0.04 -9.30 6.05
C THR A 21 -0.15 -10.58 6.86
N THR A 22 0.93 -11.19 7.34
CA THR A 22 0.87 -12.35 8.23
C THR A 22 0.17 -11.99 9.53
N THR A 23 0.49 -10.81 10.10
CA THR A 23 -0.14 -10.31 11.32
C THR A 23 -1.63 -10.02 11.10
N ILE A 24 -2.00 -9.42 9.97
CA ILE A 24 -3.42 -9.22 9.58
C ILE A 24 -4.14 -10.56 9.52
N ASN A 25 -3.56 -11.57 8.88
CA ASN A 25 -4.16 -12.92 8.80
C ASN A 25 -4.41 -13.56 10.18
N MET A 26 -3.47 -13.39 11.10
CA MET A 26 -3.65 -13.87 12.48
C MET A 26 -4.79 -13.13 13.18
N MET A 27 -4.91 -11.81 12.98
CA MET A 27 -6.00 -11.01 13.56
C MET A 27 -7.36 -11.44 12.99
N ILE A 28 -7.46 -11.60 11.67
CA ILE A 28 -8.68 -12.08 10.99
C ILE A 28 -9.13 -13.41 11.59
N ARG A 29 -8.25 -14.40 11.63
CA ARG A 29 -8.58 -15.73 12.18
C ARG A 29 -9.03 -15.65 13.63
N TYR A 30 -8.38 -14.83 14.45
CA TYR A 30 -8.76 -14.66 15.85
C TYR A 30 -10.17 -14.06 15.98
N PHE A 31 -10.46 -12.96 15.28
CA PHE A 31 -11.76 -12.31 15.40
C PHE A 31 -12.89 -13.18 14.87
N LEU A 32 -12.70 -13.87 13.75
CA LEU A 32 -13.69 -14.81 13.21
C LEU A 32 -13.95 -15.98 14.15
N ALA A 33 -12.90 -16.55 14.76
CA ALA A 33 -13.04 -17.61 15.76
C ALA A 33 -13.83 -17.16 17.00
N ASN A 34 -13.89 -15.84 17.24
CA ASN A 34 -14.68 -15.24 18.33
C ASN A 34 -16.05 -14.69 17.84
N GLY A 35 -16.51 -15.11 16.66
CA GLY A 35 -17.83 -14.75 16.13
C GLY A 35 -17.97 -13.28 15.74
N LYS A 36 -16.88 -12.58 15.43
CA LYS A 36 -16.88 -11.15 15.05
C LYS A 36 -17.04 -10.96 13.55
N ASN A 37 -17.90 -10.03 13.15
CA ASN A 37 -18.04 -9.57 11.79
C ASN A 37 -16.88 -8.64 11.43
N LEU A 38 -16.20 -8.94 10.31
CA LEU A 38 -15.03 -8.21 9.85
C LEU A 38 -15.31 -7.46 8.56
N ALA A 39 -14.85 -6.22 8.48
CA ALA A 39 -14.70 -5.49 7.22
C ALA A 39 -13.21 -5.26 6.95
N LEU A 40 -12.75 -5.72 5.77
CA LEU A 40 -11.39 -5.51 5.30
C LEU A 40 -11.41 -4.44 4.21
N THR A 41 -10.54 -3.45 4.34
CA THR A 41 -10.54 -2.35 3.39
C THR A 41 -9.15 -1.76 3.15
N ALA A 42 -9.00 -1.09 2.00
CA ALA A 42 -7.79 -0.37 1.62
C ALA A 42 -8.16 0.85 0.76
N PRO A 43 -7.29 1.87 0.63
CA PRO A 43 -7.60 3.07 -0.15
C PRO A 43 -7.70 2.83 -1.65
N THR A 44 -7.03 1.81 -2.19
CA THR A 44 -6.99 1.55 -3.64
C THR A 44 -7.48 0.15 -3.99
N GLY A 45 -8.02 -0.02 -5.21
CA GLY A 45 -8.47 -1.32 -5.71
C GLY A 45 -7.36 -2.36 -5.77
N ARG A 46 -6.13 -1.94 -6.11
CA ARG A 46 -4.96 -2.83 -6.14
C ARG A 46 -4.58 -3.33 -4.74
N ALA A 47 -4.63 -2.46 -3.74
CA ALA A 47 -4.36 -2.84 -2.36
C ALA A 47 -5.45 -3.77 -1.81
N ALA A 48 -6.73 -3.45 -2.05
CA ALA A 48 -7.85 -4.31 -1.67
C ALA A 48 -7.76 -5.70 -2.32
N LYS A 49 -7.45 -5.77 -3.62
CA LYS A 49 -7.26 -7.03 -4.32
C LYS A 49 -6.11 -7.86 -3.71
N ARG A 50 -4.96 -7.23 -3.46
CA ARG A 50 -3.82 -7.89 -2.79
C ARG A 50 -4.17 -8.39 -1.40
N MET A 51 -4.94 -7.60 -0.64
CA MET A 51 -5.41 -8.00 0.68
C MET A 51 -6.32 -9.24 0.59
N THR A 52 -7.24 -9.27 -0.39
CA THR A 52 -8.09 -10.44 -0.64
C THR A 52 -7.26 -11.67 -1.01
N GLU A 53 -6.33 -11.55 -1.95
CA GLU A 53 -5.46 -12.66 -2.39
C GLU A 53 -4.60 -13.21 -1.24
N ALA A 54 -4.08 -12.34 -0.40
CA ALA A 54 -3.17 -12.70 0.69
C ALA A 54 -3.89 -13.25 1.93
N THR A 55 -5.15 -12.87 2.15
CA THR A 55 -5.92 -13.26 3.33
C THR A 55 -6.95 -14.34 3.06
N GLY A 56 -7.39 -14.48 1.81
CA GLY A 56 -8.52 -15.32 1.43
C GLY A 56 -9.89 -14.74 1.80
N TYR A 57 -9.96 -13.51 2.33
CA TYR A 57 -11.20 -12.82 2.69
C TYR A 57 -11.40 -11.59 1.80
N GLU A 58 -12.65 -11.36 1.40
CA GLU A 58 -12.98 -10.22 0.54
C GLU A 58 -12.61 -8.90 1.22
N ALA A 59 -11.76 -8.11 0.57
CA ALA A 59 -11.46 -6.75 0.92
C ALA A 59 -12.00 -5.78 -0.14
N LYS A 60 -12.57 -4.67 0.30
CA LYS A 60 -13.13 -3.62 -0.57
C LYS A 60 -12.28 -2.36 -0.48
N THR A 61 -12.38 -1.48 -1.46
CA THR A 61 -11.84 -0.12 -1.26
C THR A 61 -12.67 0.62 -0.20
N ILE A 62 -12.07 1.60 0.49
CA ILE A 62 -12.81 2.43 1.46
C ILE A 62 -14.04 3.05 0.78
N HIS A 63 -13.91 3.56 -0.44
CA HIS A 63 -15.03 4.12 -1.21
C HIS A 63 -16.15 3.09 -1.45
N ARG A 64 -15.82 1.85 -1.79
CA ARG A 64 -16.80 0.78 -1.96
C ARG A 64 -17.42 0.32 -0.65
N LEU A 65 -16.63 0.32 0.44
CA LEU A 65 -17.13 0.00 1.77
C LEU A 65 -18.12 1.05 2.25
N LEU A 66 -17.87 2.33 1.93
CA LEU A 66 -18.74 3.45 2.27
C LEU A 66 -19.89 3.66 1.28
N GLU A 67 -19.99 2.83 0.21
CA GLU A 67 -21.05 2.89 -0.79
C GLU A 67 -21.15 4.30 -1.43
N VAL A 68 -20.09 4.69 -2.15
CA VAL A 68 -20.02 5.99 -2.82
C VAL A 68 -21.10 6.11 -3.89
N ASN A 69 -21.90 7.16 -3.84
CA ASN A 69 -22.88 7.52 -4.87
C ASN A 69 -22.25 8.41 -5.95
N ALA A 70 -22.35 7.97 -7.20
CA ALA A 70 -21.81 8.67 -8.37
C ALA A 70 -22.66 9.88 -8.85
N GLY A 71 -23.54 10.44 -8.02
CA GLY A 71 -24.63 11.34 -8.44
C GLY A 71 -24.56 12.80 -8.00
N GLY A 72 -23.46 13.31 -7.45
CA GLY A 72 -23.37 14.68 -6.97
C GLY A 72 -22.22 15.48 -7.60
N GLU A 73 -22.50 16.71 -8.05
CA GLU A 73 -21.58 17.53 -8.84
C GLU A 73 -20.34 18.03 -8.11
N ASP A 74 -20.18 17.97 -6.77
CA ASP A 74 -19.01 18.56 -6.09
C ASP A 74 -18.52 17.88 -4.80
N ARG A 75 -19.15 16.82 -4.31
CA ARG A 75 -18.64 16.04 -3.16
C ARG A 75 -19.03 14.58 -3.28
N GLU A 76 -18.08 13.68 -3.07
CA GLU A 76 -18.37 12.26 -2.88
C GLU A 76 -19.37 12.10 -1.72
N MET A 77 -20.60 11.72 -2.03
CA MET A 77 -21.61 11.40 -1.03
C MET A 77 -21.54 9.91 -0.74
N PHE A 78 -21.28 9.57 0.50
CA PHE A 78 -21.26 8.20 0.98
C PHE A 78 -22.60 7.84 1.60
N GLU A 79 -23.17 6.69 1.23
CA GLU A 79 -24.41 6.18 1.82
C GLU A 79 -24.18 5.71 3.26
N ARG A 80 -22.97 5.19 3.54
CA ARG A 80 -22.57 4.81 4.89
C ARG A 80 -22.04 6.04 5.64
N ASN A 81 -22.70 6.40 6.71
CA ASN A 81 -22.42 7.58 7.53
C ASN A 81 -22.99 7.39 8.95
N GLU A 82 -23.10 8.46 9.72
CA GLU A 82 -23.60 8.43 11.11
C GLU A 82 -25.05 7.94 11.23
N GLU A 83 -25.90 8.17 10.21
CA GLU A 83 -27.31 7.74 10.17
C GLU A 83 -27.47 6.31 9.62
N ASN A 84 -26.51 5.86 8.80
CA ASN A 84 -26.49 4.53 8.20
C ASN A 84 -25.10 3.90 8.38
N PRO A 85 -24.70 3.50 9.61
CA PRO A 85 -23.37 3.03 9.91
C PRO A 85 -23.03 1.66 9.29
N LEU A 86 -21.77 1.32 9.28
CA LEU A 86 -21.26 0.02 8.87
C LEU A 86 -21.67 -1.07 9.87
N GLU A 87 -22.00 -2.25 9.35
CA GLU A 87 -22.37 -3.40 10.17
C GLU A 87 -21.16 -4.32 10.41
N ALA A 88 -20.14 -3.82 11.09
CA ALA A 88 -18.92 -4.57 11.37
C ALA A 88 -18.49 -4.40 12.83
N ASP A 89 -18.09 -5.48 13.48
CA ASP A 89 -17.47 -5.44 14.83
C ASP A 89 -16.01 -4.99 14.79
N VAL A 90 -15.32 -5.31 13.67
CA VAL A 90 -13.90 -4.99 13.49
C VAL A 90 -13.68 -4.52 12.06
N ILE A 91 -13.04 -3.40 11.89
CA ILE A 91 -12.61 -2.86 10.59
C ILE A 91 -11.09 -2.84 10.55
N ILE A 92 -10.52 -3.47 9.53
CA ILE A 92 -9.08 -3.48 9.27
C ILE A 92 -8.83 -2.68 8.00
N VAL A 93 -8.06 -1.61 8.12
CA VAL A 93 -7.66 -0.73 7.00
C VAL A 93 -6.19 -0.94 6.73
N ASP A 94 -5.84 -1.43 5.55
CA ASP A 94 -4.44 -1.55 5.10
C ASP A 94 -4.04 -0.36 4.21
N GLU A 95 -2.74 -0.16 4.01
CA GLU A 95 -2.14 0.95 3.24
C GLU A 95 -2.58 2.35 3.72
N MET A 96 -2.67 2.53 5.03
CA MET A 96 -3.12 3.78 5.67
C MET A 96 -2.29 5.01 5.31
N SER A 97 -1.05 4.85 4.84
CA SER A 97 -0.21 5.96 4.36
C SER A 97 -0.85 6.74 3.19
N MET A 98 -1.73 6.08 2.42
CA MET A 98 -2.42 6.67 1.27
C MET A 98 -3.78 7.30 1.62
N VAL A 99 -4.24 7.20 2.87
CA VAL A 99 -5.54 7.74 3.32
C VAL A 99 -5.36 9.19 3.74
N ASP A 100 -6.09 10.10 3.10
CA ASP A 100 -6.13 11.51 3.44
C ASP A 100 -7.14 11.82 4.56
N ILE A 101 -7.16 13.09 4.99
CA ILE A 101 -8.00 13.51 6.11
C ILE A 101 -9.50 13.43 5.80
N PHE A 102 -9.90 13.67 4.54
CA PHE A 102 -11.32 13.65 4.16
C PHE A 102 -11.86 12.23 4.07
N LEU A 103 -11.07 11.33 3.48
CA LEU A 103 -11.43 9.91 3.40
C LEU A 103 -11.47 9.28 4.79
N MET A 104 -10.52 9.65 5.66
CA MET A 104 -10.53 9.21 7.06
C MET A 104 -11.74 9.74 7.82
N GLN A 105 -12.09 11.02 7.63
CA GLN A 105 -13.28 11.61 8.24
C GLN A 105 -14.54 10.86 7.83
N SER A 106 -14.70 10.57 6.53
CA SER A 106 -15.85 9.84 6.01
C SER A 106 -15.93 8.42 6.57
N LEU A 107 -14.78 7.75 6.66
CA LEU A 107 -14.71 6.41 7.28
C LEU A 107 -15.13 6.46 8.76
N LEU A 108 -14.60 7.41 9.54
CA LEU A 108 -14.91 7.53 10.96
C LEU A 108 -16.39 7.82 11.22
N LYS A 109 -17.04 8.60 10.36
CA LYS A 109 -18.49 8.88 10.43
C LYS A 109 -19.36 7.63 10.24
N ALA A 110 -18.87 6.69 9.45
CA ALA A 110 -19.59 5.45 9.17
C ALA A 110 -19.31 4.33 10.20
N ILE A 111 -18.37 4.52 11.13
CA ILE A 111 -18.01 3.51 12.13
C ILE A 111 -18.92 3.67 13.36
N PRO A 112 -19.75 2.67 13.71
CA PRO A 112 -20.59 2.76 14.88
C PRO A 112 -19.77 2.64 16.17
N TYR A 113 -20.32 3.19 17.25
CA TYR A 113 -19.70 3.10 18.55
C TYR A 113 -19.52 1.63 18.99
N GLY A 114 -18.33 1.30 19.49
CA GLY A 114 -17.99 -0.06 19.92
C GLY A 114 -17.29 -0.92 18.84
N THR A 115 -17.27 -0.49 17.58
CA THR A 115 -16.49 -1.15 16.53
C THR A 115 -15.00 -0.94 16.77
N ARG A 116 -14.23 -2.00 16.60
CA ARG A 116 -12.76 -1.94 16.67
C ARG A 116 -12.17 -1.52 15.33
N LEU A 117 -11.26 -0.54 15.37
CA LEU A 117 -10.57 -0.03 14.21
C LEU A 117 -9.07 -0.39 14.25
N ILE A 118 -8.61 -1.15 13.26
CA ILE A 118 -7.21 -1.55 13.11
C ILE A 118 -6.66 -0.88 11.87
N LEU A 119 -5.69 0.01 12.06
CA LEU A 119 -5.05 0.79 11.01
C LEU A 119 -3.66 0.23 10.74
N VAL A 120 -3.44 -0.23 9.51
CA VAL A 120 -2.18 -0.85 9.10
C VAL A 120 -1.53 -0.03 8.00
N GLY A 121 -0.23 0.20 8.08
CA GLY A 121 0.49 0.96 7.05
C GLY A 121 1.98 0.98 7.28
N ASP A 122 2.67 1.72 6.44
CA ASP A 122 4.10 1.97 6.57
C ASP A 122 4.33 3.48 6.75
N ARG A 123 4.81 3.87 7.93
CA ARG A 123 5.10 5.28 8.26
C ARG A 123 6.14 5.93 7.36
N ASN A 124 6.94 5.14 6.65
CA ASN A 124 8.03 5.62 5.80
C ASN A 124 7.65 5.65 4.31
N GLN A 125 6.44 5.20 3.94
CA GLN A 125 5.92 5.36 2.59
C GLN A 125 5.54 6.81 2.29
N LEU A 126 5.37 7.11 1.00
CA LEU A 126 4.89 8.42 0.57
C LEU A 126 3.51 8.71 1.19
N PRO A 127 3.26 9.97 1.57
CA PRO A 127 1.96 10.37 2.09
C PRO A 127 0.87 10.30 1.02
N SER A 128 -0.38 10.46 1.44
CA SER A 128 -1.53 10.60 0.55
C SER A 128 -1.35 11.76 -0.43
N VAL A 129 -1.95 11.64 -1.61
CA VAL A 129 -2.02 12.75 -2.58
C VAL A 129 -2.94 13.86 -2.07
N GLY A 130 -4.01 13.50 -1.36
CA GLY A 130 -4.90 14.43 -0.68
C GLY A 130 -4.27 15.02 0.61
N PRO A 131 -4.93 16.00 1.23
CA PRO A 131 -4.39 16.71 2.39
C PRO A 131 -4.32 15.84 3.64
N GLY A 132 -3.31 16.11 4.47
CA GLY A 132 -3.10 15.46 5.76
C GLY A 132 -2.17 14.24 5.68
N GLN A 133 -1.64 13.86 6.85
CA GLN A 133 -0.77 12.69 7.02
C GLN A 133 -1.31 11.81 8.15
N VAL A 134 -2.56 11.37 7.99
CA VAL A 134 -3.36 10.73 9.06
C VAL A 134 -2.59 9.65 9.82
N MET A 135 -1.97 8.71 9.13
CA MET A 135 -1.24 7.62 9.78
C MET A 135 -0.05 8.13 10.61
N ARG A 136 0.66 9.11 10.08
CA ARG A 136 1.81 9.73 10.76
C ARG A 136 1.36 10.50 12.00
N ASP A 137 0.34 11.33 11.85
CA ASP A 137 -0.17 12.17 12.93
C ASP A 137 -0.72 11.33 14.08
N LEU A 138 -1.43 10.22 13.76
CA LEU A 138 -1.91 9.27 14.76
C LEU A 138 -0.75 8.59 15.51
N LEU A 139 0.31 8.19 14.82
CA LEU A 139 1.50 7.59 15.45
C LEU A 139 2.27 8.60 16.31
N GLU A 140 2.44 9.83 15.84
CA GLU A 140 3.16 10.90 16.55
C GLU A 140 2.38 11.41 17.78
N SER A 141 1.04 11.38 17.73
CA SER A 141 0.20 11.74 18.87
C SER A 141 0.41 10.86 20.11
N ARG A 142 0.84 9.60 19.90
CA ARG A 142 0.97 8.58 20.95
C ARG A 142 -0.31 8.33 21.77
N ALA A 143 -1.45 8.78 21.26
CA ALA A 143 -2.74 8.62 21.93
C ALA A 143 -3.33 7.21 21.80
N PHE A 144 -2.85 6.44 20.85
CA PHE A 144 -3.38 5.12 20.53
C PHE A 144 -2.31 4.02 20.68
N ALA A 145 -2.76 2.82 21.00
CA ALA A 145 -1.89 1.66 21.04
C ALA A 145 -1.31 1.39 19.65
N SER A 146 0.02 1.28 19.57
CA SER A 146 0.71 1.06 18.31
C SER A 146 1.82 0.02 18.45
N VAL A 147 2.08 -0.71 17.35
CA VAL A 147 3.21 -1.64 17.24
C VAL A 147 3.93 -1.38 15.92
N CYS A 148 5.26 -1.26 16.01
CA CYS A 148 6.13 -1.19 14.84
C CYS A 148 6.79 -2.56 14.63
N LEU A 149 6.58 -3.16 13.44
CA LEU A 149 7.28 -4.37 13.04
C LEU A 149 8.62 -3.95 12.40
N GLU A 150 9.72 -4.26 13.06
CA GLU A 150 11.07 -3.85 12.62
C GLU A 150 11.85 -4.96 11.95
N THR A 151 11.55 -6.21 12.30
CA THR A 151 12.27 -7.38 11.76
C THR A 151 11.83 -7.67 10.33
N ILE A 152 12.77 -7.70 9.40
CA ILE A 152 12.56 -8.05 8.00
C ILE A 152 12.71 -9.57 7.86
N TYR A 153 11.64 -10.27 7.48
CA TYR A 153 11.61 -11.74 7.35
C TYR A 153 11.86 -12.25 5.92
N ARG A 154 12.05 -11.37 4.94
CA ARG A 154 12.37 -11.81 3.58
C ARG A 154 13.80 -12.34 3.52
N GLN A 155 13.93 -13.56 2.99
CA GLN A 155 15.16 -14.31 2.71
C GLN A 155 16.07 -13.58 1.71
N SER A 156 16.68 -12.46 2.10
CA SER A 156 17.65 -11.82 1.23
C SER A 156 18.61 -10.96 2.04
N ASP A 157 19.42 -11.60 2.85
CA ASP A 157 20.62 -10.92 3.41
C ASP A 157 21.57 -10.42 2.30
N ASP A 158 21.34 -10.86 1.04
CA ASP A 158 22.11 -10.51 -0.16
C ASP A 158 21.34 -9.63 -1.18
N SER A 159 20.21 -8.99 -0.83
CA SER A 159 19.47 -8.12 -1.76
C SER A 159 19.85 -6.65 -1.62
N ASP A 160 20.49 -6.10 -2.64
CA ASP A 160 20.82 -4.67 -2.69
C ASP A 160 19.58 -3.78 -2.86
N ILE A 161 18.48 -4.29 -3.40
CA ILE A 161 17.19 -3.58 -3.40
C ILE A 161 16.75 -3.29 -1.96
N ILE A 162 16.80 -4.28 -1.08
CA ILE A 162 16.37 -4.14 0.32
C ILE A 162 17.36 -3.26 1.08
N TRP A 163 18.65 -3.47 0.87
CA TRP A 163 19.70 -2.69 1.49
C TRP A 163 19.61 -1.21 1.10
N ASN A 164 19.51 -0.89 -0.18
CA ASN A 164 19.37 0.47 -0.67
C ASN A 164 18.07 1.13 -0.18
N ALA A 165 16.95 0.41 -0.14
CA ALA A 165 15.70 0.92 0.45
C ALA A 165 15.87 1.25 1.94
N TYR A 166 16.61 0.44 2.70
CA TYR A 166 16.94 0.73 4.09
C TYR A 166 17.83 1.98 4.22
N GLN A 167 18.87 2.12 3.37
CA GLN A 167 19.73 3.29 3.36
C GLN A 167 18.97 4.58 3.07
N ILE A 168 18.10 4.58 2.06
CA ILE A 168 17.22 5.71 1.74
C ILE A 168 16.37 6.10 2.95
N ARG A 169 15.78 5.12 3.63
CA ARG A 169 14.99 5.36 4.84
C ARG A 169 15.79 6.01 5.96
N CYS A 170 17.07 5.68 6.07
CA CYS A 170 17.97 6.23 7.06
C CYS A 170 18.63 7.56 6.63
N GLY A 171 18.27 8.10 5.44
CA GLY A 171 18.91 9.30 4.89
C GLY A 171 20.37 9.11 4.54
N LYS A 172 20.79 7.89 4.23
CA LYS A 172 22.16 7.53 3.86
C LYS A 172 22.31 7.33 2.35
N ASP A 173 23.54 7.38 1.88
CA ASP A 173 23.88 7.12 0.49
C ASP A 173 23.59 5.66 0.10
N ILE A 174 23.15 5.47 -1.14
CA ILE A 174 22.88 4.15 -1.73
C ILE A 174 24.04 3.71 -2.63
N VAL A 175 24.19 2.41 -2.81
CA VAL A 175 25.22 1.83 -3.66
C VAL A 175 24.73 1.79 -5.11
N LEU A 176 25.44 2.45 -6.03
CA LEU A 176 25.11 2.59 -7.45
C LEU A 176 26.21 2.04 -8.38
N ASP A 177 27.02 1.09 -7.90
CA ASP A 177 28.20 0.60 -8.61
C ASP A 177 27.90 -0.50 -9.66
N ASN A 178 26.64 -0.92 -9.78
CA ASN A 178 26.18 -1.96 -10.71
C ASN A 178 26.86 -3.35 -10.55
N LYS A 179 27.40 -3.63 -9.36
CA LYS A 179 27.94 -4.96 -9.03
C LYS A 179 26.93 -5.87 -8.38
N SER A 180 25.74 -5.35 -8.17
CA SER A 180 24.59 -6.06 -7.59
C SER A 180 24.07 -7.17 -8.48
N ARG A 181 23.35 -8.11 -7.86
CA ARG A 181 22.58 -9.15 -8.57
C ARG A 181 21.14 -8.72 -8.88
N ASP A 182 20.60 -7.73 -8.16
CA ASP A 182 19.18 -7.39 -8.22
C ASP A 182 18.92 -5.88 -8.33
N PHE A 183 19.94 -5.03 -8.13
CA PHE A 183 19.80 -3.57 -8.21
C PHE A 183 20.80 -2.97 -9.20
N PHE A 184 20.31 -2.25 -10.20
CA PHE A 184 21.14 -1.63 -11.24
C PHE A 184 20.72 -0.18 -11.47
N PHE A 185 21.70 0.70 -11.59
CA PHE A 185 21.50 2.12 -11.88
C PHE A 185 22.12 2.48 -13.22
N LEU A 186 21.31 2.97 -14.14
CA LEU A 186 21.73 3.38 -15.48
C LEU A 186 21.53 4.89 -15.65
N PRO A 187 22.51 5.73 -15.32
CA PRO A 187 22.38 7.17 -15.49
C PRO A 187 22.31 7.55 -16.97
N ARG A 188 21.22 8.21 -17.36
CA ARG A 188 20.98 8.72 -18.71
C ARG A 188 20.30 10.09 -18.59
N GLN A 189 20.68 11.03 -19.46
CA GLN A 189 20.10 12.38 -19.49
C GLN A 189 19.27 12.62 -20.76
N ASP A 190 19.59 11.95 -21.84
CA ASP A 190 18.87 12.06 -23.10
C ASP A 190 17.58 11.22 -23.07
N ILE A 191 16.46 11.86 -23.35
CA ILE A 191 15.12 11.26 -23.31
C ILE A 191 14.99 10.08 -24.28
N ASN A 192 15.56 10.21 -25.49
CA ASN A 192 15.47 9.14 -26.49
C ASN A 192 16.32 7.93 -26.08
N LEU A 193 17.48 8.18 -25.47
CA LEU A 193 18.30 7.10 -24.92
C LEU A 193 17.60 6.39 -23.75
N ILE A 194 16.93 7.13 -22.86
CA ILE A 194 16.15 6.55 -21.76
C ILE A 194 15.05 5.68 -22.35
N TYR A 195 14.28 6.22 -23.30
CA TYR A 195 13.19 5.51 -23.95
C TYR A 195 13.65 4.20 -24.61
N ASN A 196 14.67 4.26 -25.47
CA ASN A 196 15.22 3.10 -26.16
C ASN A 196 15.79 2.06 -25.17
N ASN A 197 16.43 2.52 -24.10
CA ASN A 197 16.92 1.61 -23.05
C ASN A 197 15.77 0.90 -22.31
N ILE A 198 14.68 1.61 -21.99
CA ILE A 198 13.50 0.98 -21.35
C ILE A 198 12.93 -0.10 -22.27
N VAL A 199 12.72 0.22 -23.56
CA VAL A 199 12.22 -0.75 -24.53
C VAL A 199 13.14 -1.97 -24.59
N GLN A 200 14.44 -1.78 -24.79
CA GLN A 200 15.41 -2.88 -24.88
C GLN A 200 15.47 -3.72 -23.59
N LEU A 201 15.37 -3.06 -22.43
CA LEU A 201 15.36 -3.76 -21.15
C LEU A 201 14.12 -4.65 -21.01
N VAL A 202 12.93 -4.13 -21.34
CA VAL A 202 11.66 -4.86 -21.16
C VAL A 202 11.49 -5.97 -22.19
N THR A 203 11.87 -5.72 -23.45
CA THR A 203 11.62 -6.69 -24.54
C THR A 203 12.69 -7.75 -24.69
N ASP A 204 13.92 -7.49 -24.25
CA ASP A 204 15.06 -8.37 -24.52
C ASP A 204 15.90 -8.68 -23.28
N LYS A 205 16.54 -7.67 -22.67
CA LYS A 205 17.58 -7.91 -21.65
C LYS A 205 17.04 -8.50 -20.35
N LEU A 206 15.99 -7.90 -19.79
CA LEU A 206 15.43 -8.37 -18.52
C LEU A 206 14.76 -9.73 -18.64
N PRO A 207 13.95 -10.01 -19.69
CA PRO A 207 13.39 -11.36 -19.86
C PRO A 207 14.46 -12.46 -19.90
N ARG A 208 15.57 -12.22 -20.58
CA ARG A 208 16.70 -13.17 -20.59
C ARG A 208 17.40 -13.30 -19.24
N TYR A 209 17.58 -12.18 -18.55
CA TYR A 209 18.26 -12.15 -17.24
C TYR A 209 17.44 -12.83 -16.15
N THR A 210 16.15 -12.50 -16.08
CA THR A 210 15.24 -13.01 -15.03
C THR A 210 14.58 -14.32 -15.40
N LYS A 211 14.72 -14.80 -16.64
CA LYS A 211 14.03 -15.98 -17.21
C LYS A 211 12.51 -15.85 -17.14
N THR A 212 12.01 -14.65 -17.43
CA THR A 212 10.58 -14.31 -17.44
C THR A 212 10.16 -13.82 -18.82
N THR A 213 8.86 -13.58 -19.00
CA THR A 213 8.34 -12.94 -20.21
C THR A 213 8.28 -11.42 -20.07
N PRO A 214 8.24 -10.64 -21.15
CA PRO A 214 8.05 -9.19 -21.09
C PRO A 214 6.81 -8.76 -20.30
N ALA A 215 5.72 -9.55 -20.34
CA ALA A 215 4.49 -9.27 -19.63
C ALA A 215 4.62 -9.35 -18.09
N GLU A 216 5.65 -10.02 -17.59
CA GLU A 216 5.94 -10.13 -16.15
C GLU A 216 6.85 -9.01 -15.65
N ILE A 217 7.36 -8.16 -16.55
CA ILE A 217 8.25 -7.04 -16.21
C ILE A 217 7.42 -5.78 -16.01
N GLN A 218 7.49 -5.21 -14.82
CA GLN A 218 6.78 -3.98 -14.50
C GLN A 218 7.67 -2.75 -14.71
N VAL A 219 7.18 -1.78 -15.49
CA VAL A 219 7.81 -0.46 -15.66
C VAL A 219 7.09 0.55 -14.78
N LEU A 220 7.84 1.29 -13.97
CA LEU A 220 7.33 2.41 -13.18
C LEU A 220 7.83 3.72 -13.77
N THR A 221 6.93 4.66 -13.98
CA THR A 221 7.25 6.02 -14.44
C THR A 221 6.52 7.04 -13.58
N PRO A 222 7.14 8.20 -13.27
CA PRO A 222 6.52 9.21 -12.41
C PRO A 222 5.42 10.02 -13.10
N MET A 223 5.30 9.91 -14.44
CA MET A 223 4.38 10.73 -15.24
C MET A 223 3.40 9.88 -16.06
N ARG A 224 2.17 10.38 -16.22
CA ARG A 224 1.19 9.75 -17.10
C ARG A 224 1.42 10.16 -18.56
N LYS A 225 1.64 11.44 -18.81
CA LYS A 225 1.83 12.05 -20.14
C LYS A 225 3.30 12.38 -20.38
N GLY A 226 3.66 12.57 -21.66
CA GLY A 226 5.01 12.92 -22.08
C GLY A 226 5.79 11.72 -22.63
N PRO A 227 7.00 11.95 -23.18
CA PRO A 227 7.75 10.94 -23.93
C PRO A 227 8.19 9.74 -23.08
N LEU A 228 8.31 9.90 -21.77
CA LEU A 228 8.59 8.82 -20.82
C LEU A 228 7.37 8.51 -19.93
N GLY A 229 6.18 8.99 -20.29
CA GLY A 229 4.96 8.75 -19.56
C GLY A 229 4.34 7.38 -19.86
N VAL A 230 3.39 6.98 -19.01
CA VAL A 230 2.67 5.70 -19.14
C VAL A 230 2.06 5.55 -20.54
N GLU A 231 1.43 6.60 -21.07
CA GLU A 231 0.74 6.58 -22.38
C GLU A 231 1.72 6.30 -23.53
N ALA A 232 2.90 6.94 -23.53
CA ALA A 232 3.91 6.71 -24.54
C ALA A 232 4.58 5.33 -24.43
N LEU A 233 4.84 4.86 -23.22
CA LEU A 233 5.46 3.55 -23.01
C LEU A 233 4.49 2.39 -23.29
N LEU A 234 3.20 2.52 -22.98
CA LEU A 234 2.19 1.49 -23.28
C LEU A 234 1.95 1.32 -24.78
N SER A 235 2.04 2.39 -25.56
CA SER A 235 1.85 2.31 -27.01
C SER A 235 2.87 1.42 -27.73
N LEU A 236 3.99 1.11 -27.07
CA LEU A 236 5.05 0.23 -27.61
C LEU A 236 4.93 -1.22 -27.19
N ILE A 237 4.32 -1.49 -26.04
CA ILE A 237 4.20 -2.84 -25.48
C ILE A 237 3.02 -3.59 -26.13
N HIS A 238 2.16 -2.89 -26.84
CA HIS A 238 0.99 -3.44 -27.54
C HIS A 238 1.23 -3.67 -29.06
N ILE A 239 2.49 -3.68 -29.51
CA ILE A 239 2.85 -4.10 -30.88
C ILE A 239 3.22 -5.57 -30.91
#